data_ee3bbee159ec4c242c8db430512e20ac
#
_entry.id   ee3bbee159ec4c242c8db430512e20ac
#
_cell.length_a   1.000
_cell.length_b   1.000
_cell.length_c   1.000
_cell.angle_alpha   90.00
_cell.angle_beta   90.00
_cell.angle_gamma   90.00
#
_symmetry.space_group_name_H-M   'P 1'
#
loop_
_entity.id
_entity.type
_entity.pdbx_description
1 polymer ?
#
loop_
_entity_poly.entity_id
_entity_poly.type
_entity_poly.pdbx_seq_one_letter_code
_entity_poly.pdbx_strand_id
1 'polypeptide(L)'
;MQRRQFIQSAFLSGMMLKASGTVSAQNSPFGELRADPRKILDLPKGFSYTIISEQHGLMDDGLLTPGQADGMAAFQNKNGNINIVCNHENHPANFHYSAFDKNNSLMNSVEKNLIYDAGEGITPGTGGTTTIEYDPVARKKIRQHMSLIGTEYNCAGGATPWGSWLSCEECFTDPGTSFERKKVVKREKRHGYIFEVNAQSNGPVKPEPIRAMGRFEHEAAAVDPISGAIYLTEDKHRSLLYRFLPNVKNKLQDGGILQALSFSKKSSMDTRNWDKENVKVGEWYEVKWVNLDNIDPDKNDLRLRGYEQGAARFARGEGICYADNSVFLTATIGGFERMGQVFEYRINRELSENSQGAAGHIK
;
A
#
# COMPACT_ATOMS: atom_id res chain seq x y z
N MET A 1 4.88 -2.16 -17.25
CA MET A 1 5.83 -3.27 -17.02
C MET A 1 5.41 -3.89 -15.68
N GLN A 2 5.00 -5.14 -15.65
CA GLN A 2 4.53 -5.76 -14.40
C GLN A 2 5.70 -5.94 -13.42
N ARG A 3 5.49 -5.82 -12.09
CA ARG A 3 6.48 -6.06 -11.01
C ARG A 3 7.36 -7.31 -11.25
N ARG A 4 6.77 -8.39 -11.78
CA ARG A 4 7.51 -9.59 -12.19
C ARG A 4 8.58 -9.34 -13.26
N GLN A 5 8.33 -8.45 -14.21
CA GLN A 5 9.33 -8.11 -15.24
C GLN A 5 10.45 -7.24 -14.69
N PHE A 6 10.16 -6.40 -13.70
CA PHE A 6 11.19 -5.61 -13.00
C PHE A 6 12.10 -6.51 -12.16
N ILE A 7 11.53 -7.43 -11.39
CA ILE A 7 12.31 -8.41 -10.60
C ILE A 7 13.08 -9.36 -11.53
N GLN A 8 12.50 -9.81 -12.64
CA GLN A 8 13.21 -10.62 -13.64
C GLN A 8 14.30 -9.82 -14.37
N SER A 9 14.08 -8.54 -14.66
CA SER A 9 15.11 -7.66 -15.23
C SER A 9 16.22 -7.36 -14.23
N ALA A 10 15.91 -7.19 -12.96
CA ALA A 10 16.91 -7.07 -11.89
C ALA A 10 17.70 -8.38 -11.69
N PHE A 11 17.04 -9.54 -11.84
CA PHE A 11 17.72 -10.85 -11.82
C PHE A 11 18.61 -11.07 -13.05
N LEU A 12 18.20 -10.66 -14.25
CA LEU A 12 19.03 -10.72 -15.45
C LEU A 12 20.18 -9.71 -15.42
N SER A 13 19.94 -8.50 -14.90
CA SER A 13 21.00 -7.52 -14.67
C SER A 13 21.99 -7.99 -13.61
N GLY A 14 21.53 -8.70 -12.57
CA GLY A 14 22.39 -9.35 -11.59
C GLY A 14 23.22 -10.51 -12.16
N MET A 15 22.73 -11.20 -13.20
CA MET A 15 23.51 -12.23 -13.91
C MET A 15 24.55 -11.64 -14.88
N MET A 16 24.31 -10.47 -15.47
CA MET A 16 25.31 -9.78 -16.30
C MET A 16 26.40 -9.09 -15.47
N LEU A 17 26.12 -8.72 -14.23
CA LEU A 17 27.12 -8.19 -13.28
C LEU A 17 28.05 -9.27 -12.70
N LYS A 18 27.84 -10.55 -12.98
CA LYS A 18 28.79 -11.62 -12.65
C LYS A 18 30.10 -11.59 -13.47
N ALA A 19 30.19 -10.71 -14.47
CA ALA A 19 31.42 -10.55 -15.28
C ALA A 19 32.29 -9.37 -14.88
N SER A 20 31.91 -8.55 -13.89
CA SER A 20 32.76 -7.45 -13.43
C SER A 20 32.54 -7.13 -11.96
N GLY A 21 33.42 -7.69 -11.14
CA GLY A 21 33.61 -7.30 -9.74
C GLY A 21 32.60 -7.94 -8.78
N THR A 22 33.02 -8.91 -8.03
CA THR A 22 32.44 -9.29 -6.75
C THR A 22 32.28 -8.03 -5.92
N VAL A 23 31.01 -7.58 -5.72
CA VAL A 23 30.71 -6.69 -4.60
C VAL A 23 31.08 -7.52 -3.37
N SER A 24 32.24 -7.26 -2.86
CA SER A 24 32.79 -7.95 -1.72
C SER A 24 31.89 -7.71 -0.53
N ALA A 25 31.24 -8.75 -0.03
CA ALA A 25 30.57 -8.77 1.26
C ALA A 25 31.50 -8.47 2.44
N GLN A 26 32.75 -8.12 2.16
CA GLN A 26 33.84 -7.90 3.13
C GLN A 26 33.64 -6.70 4.06
N ASN A 27 32.63 -5.82 3.82
CA ASN A 27 32.37 -4.64 4.64
C ASN A 27 31.02 -4.63 5.36
N SER A 28 30.32 -5.76 5.42
CA SER A 28 29.12 -5.82 6.24
C SER A 28 29.50 -5.79 7.74
N PRO A 29 28.94 -4.88 8.56
CA PRO A 29 29.20 -4.87 10.00
C PRO A 29 28.71 -6.15 10.70
N PHE A 30 27.91 -6.97 10.03
CA PHE A 30 27.40 -8.25 10.52
C PHE A 30 28.21 -9.46 10.02
N GLY A 31 29.21 -9.27 9.15
CA GLY A 31 30.02 -10.33 8.56
C GLY A 31 29.39 -10.97 7.31
N GLU A 32 29.99 -12.08 6.88
CA GLU A 32 29.57 -12.77 5.66
C GLU A 32 28.25 -13.55 5.84
N LEU A 33 27.46 -13.62 4.76
CA LEU A 33 26.27 -14.45 4.68
C LEU A 33 26.67 -15.93 4.66
N ARG A 34 25.97 -16.75 5.44
CA ARG A 34 26.10 -18.21 5.47
C ARG A 34 24.95 -18.82 4.70
N ALA A 35 25.27 -19.75 3.81
CA ALA A 35 24.27 -20.46 3.04
C ALA A 35 23.28 -21.19 3.98
N ASP A 36 22.00 -20.93 3.78
CA ASP A 36 20.94 -21.61 4.50
C ASP A 36 20.73 -23.04 3.96
N PRO A 37 20.86 -24.09 4.78
CA PRO A 37 20.58 -25.46 4.35
C PRO A 37 19.15 -25.65 3.81
N ARG A 38 18.18 -24.85 4.28
CA ARG A 38 16.77 -24.85 3.82
C ARG A 38 16.57 -24.02 2.55
N LYS A 39 17.59 -23.26 2.11
CA LYS A 39 17.56 -22.37 0.92
C LYS A 39 16.44 -21.33 0.95
N ILE A 40 16.11 -20.83 2.13
CA ILE A 40 15.06 -19.80 2.34
C ILE A 40 15.70 -18.43 2.48
N LEU A 41 16.67 -18.27 3.41
CA LEU A 41 17.28 -16.97 3.70
C LEU A 41 18.70 -17.15 4.25
N ASP A 42 19.69 -16.71 3.49
CA ASP A 42 21.08 -16.68 3.93
C ASP A 42 21.27 -15.55 4.96
N LEU A 43 21.87 -15.87 6.11
CA LEU A 43 22.05 -14.94 7.22
C LEU A 43 23.49 -14.90 7.72
N PRO A 44 23.96 -13.75 8.27
CA PRO A 44 25.24 -13.68 8.95
C PRO A 44 25.26 -14.55 10.23
N LYS A 45 26.45 -14.82 10.75
CA LYS A 45 26.62 -15.53 12.03
C LYS A 45 25.90 -14.79 13.16
N GLY A 46 25.11 -15.52 13.96
CA GLY A 46 24.38 -14.99 15.10
C GLY A 46 22.96 -14.53 14.78
N PHE A 47 22.57 -14.53 13.49
CA PHE A 47 21.20 -14.30 13.07
C PHE A 47 20.44 -15.61 12.88
N SER A 48 19.14 -15.58 13.09
CA SER A 48 18.22 -16.70 12.83
C SER A 48 16.89 -16.17 12.34
N TYR A 49 16.12 -17.00 11.66
CA TYR A 49 14.75 -16.69 11.25
C TYR A 49 13.77 -17.76 11.72
N THR A 50 12.51 -17.36 11.84
CA THR A 50 11.38 -18.26 12.11
C THR A 50 10.28 -17.95 11.11
N ILE A 51 9.76 -18.97 10.45
CA ILE A 51 8.57 -18.85 9.59
C ILE A 51 7.35 -18.80 10.49
N ILE A 52 6.58 -17.71 10.42
CA ILE A 52 5.38 -17.50 11.24
C ILE A 52 4.09 -17.64 10.44
N SER A 53 4.17 -17.56 9.10
CA SER A 53 3.04 -17.69 8.20
C SER A 53 3.49 -18.25 6.86
N GLU A 54 2.73 -19.18 6.31
CA GLU A 54 2.97 -19.79 5.00
C GLU A 54 1.66 -19.81 4.23
N GLN A 55 1.74 -19.51 2.93
CA GLN A 55 0.60 -19.65 2.01
C GLN A 55 -0.02 -21.03 2.11
N HIS A 56 -1.36 -21.10 2.08
CA HIS A 56 -2.18 -22.30 2.23
C HIS A 56 -2.14 -22.95 3.63
N GLY A 57 -1.42 -22.39 4.59
CA GLY A 57 -1.53 -22.81 5.99
C GLY A 57 -2.95 -22.60 6.49
N LEU A 58 -3.50 -23.61 7.19
CA LEU A 58 -4.80 -23.46 7.86
C LEU A 58 -4.65 -22.47 9.00
N MET A 59 -5.49 -21.45 9.03
CA MET A 59 -5.54 -20.45 10.07
C MET A 59 -6.57 -20.82 11.16
N ASP A 60 -6.54 -20.08 12.27
CA ASP A 60 -7.39 -20.37 13.45
C ASP A 60 -8.88 -20.05 13.21
N ASP A 61 -9.21 -19.32 12.16
CA ASP A 61 -10.57 -19.05 11.69
C ASP A 61 -11.11 -20.10 10.70
N GLY A 62 -10.31 -21.12 10.39
CA GLY A 62 -10.66 -22.19 9.45
C GLY A 62 -10.46 -21.85 7.98
N LEU A 63 -9.97 -20.65 7.67
CA LEU A 63 -9.60 -20.24 6.32
C LEU A 63 -8.13 -20.55 6.02
N LEU A 64 -7.76 -20.50 4.74
CA LEU A 64 -6.36 -20.70 4.32
C LEU A 64 -5.63 -19.36 4.31
N THR A 65 -4.35 -19.36 4.69
CA THR A 65 -3.48 -18.19 4.51
C THR A 65 -3.37 -17.85 3.02
N PRO A 66 -3.80 -16.67 2.59
CA PRO A 66 -3.71 -16.27 1.18
C PRO A 66 -2.26 -16.14 0.72
N GLY A 67 -2.06 -16.21 -0.59
CA GLY A 67 -0.77 -15.91 -1.20
C GLY A 67 -0.51 -14.42 -1.34
N GLN A 68 0.60 -14.07 -2.01
CA GLN A 68 0.94 -12.69 -2.37
C GLN A 68 0.93 -11.74 -1.15
N ALA A 69 1.58 -12.14 -0.05
CA ALA A 69 1.81 -11.25 1.09
C ALA A 69 2.56 -9.99 0.63
N ASP A 70 2.09 -8.82 1.07
CA ASP A 70 2.63 -7.53 0.66
C ASP A 70 2.77 -6.58 1.87
N GLY A 71 2.31 -5.32 1.78
CA GLY A 71 2.47 -4.33 2.84
C GLY A 71 1.94 -4.79 4.19
N MET A 72 2.70 -4.52 5.24
CA MET A 72 2.34 -4.95 6.59
C MET A 72 2.86 -3.98 7.65
N ALA A 73 2.23 -4.02 8.82
CA ALA A 73 2.71 -3.32 10.00
C ALA A 73 2.52 -4.13 11.27
N ALA A 74 3.34 -3.81 12.26
CA ALA A 74 3.31 -4.42 13.59
C ALA A 74 2.69 -3.44 14.61
N PHE A 75 1.78 -3.95 15.43
CA PHE A 75 1.07 -3.20 16.46
C PHE A 75 1.21 -3.93 17.80
N GLN A 76 1.70 -3.23 18.82
CA GLN A 76 1.74 -3.80 20.15
C GLN A 76 0.31 -3.94 20.69
N ASN A 77 -0.04 -5.10 21.22
CA ASN A 77 -1.30 -5.30 21.91
C ASN A 77 -1.17 -5.12 23.43
N LYS A 78 -2.32 -5.13 24.13
CA LYS A 78 -2.36 -4.89 25.59
C LYS A 78 -1.68 -5.98 26.43
N ASN A 79 -1.48 -7.17 25.84
CA ASN A 79 -0.86 -8.30 26.53
C ASN A 79 0.67 -8.35 26.35
N GLY A 80 1.24 -7.37 25.63
CA GLY A 80 2.67 -7.34 25.26
C GLY A 80 3.02 -8.14 24.01
N ASN A 81 2.07 -8.86 23.43
CA ASN A 81 2.22 -9.50 22.11
C ASN A 81 2.19 -8.45 21.00
N ILE A 82 2.53 -8.88 19.80
CA ILE A 82 2.54 -8.05 18.58
C ILE A 82 1.50 -8.61 17.62
N ASN A 83 0.58 -7.76 17.17
CA ASN A 83 -0.30 -8.06 16.05
C ASN A 83 0.34 -7.54 14.76
N ILE A 84 0.57 -8.42 13.81
CA ILE A 84 1.07 -8.09 12.47
C ILE A 84 -0.11 -8.16 11.51
N VAL A 85 -0.51 -7.02 10.95
CA VAL A 85 -1.51 -6.96 9.88
C VAL A 85 -0.77 -6.98 8.56
N CYS A 86 -1.12 -7.93 7.69
CA CYS A 86 -0.44 -8.18 6.42
C CYS A 86 -1.47 -8.17 5.28
N ASN A 87 -1.21 -7.37 4.26
CA ASN A 87 -1.97 -7.35 3.02
C ASN A 87 -1.69 -8.59 2.15
N HIS A 88 -2.66 -8.90 1.30
CA HIS A 88 -2.54 -9.93 0.26
C HIS A 88 -2.94 -9.35 -1.09
N GLU A 89 -1.95 -9.07 -1.94
CA GLU A 89 -2.13 -8.43 -3.27
C GLU A 89 -2.64 -9.44 -4.30
N ASN A 90 -3.86 -9.87 -4.16
CA ASN A 90 -4.44 -10.92 -5.00
C ASN A 90 -5.42 -10.38 -6.04
N HIS A 91 -5.32 -10.94 -7.24
CA HIS A 91 -6.30 -10.77 -8.32
C HIS A 91 -7.40 -11.82 -8.20
N PRO A 92 -8.70 -11.50 -8.36
CA PRO A 92 -9.82 -12.43 -8.16
C PRO A 92 -9.78 -13.67 -9.06
N ALA A 93 -9.09 -13.64 -10.22
CA ALA A 93 -8.86 -14.83 -11.03
C ALA A 93 -7.78 -15.78 -10.48
N ASN A 94 -7.07 -15.42 -9.41
CA ASN A 94 -5.99 -16.22 -8.83
C ASN A 94 -6.50 -17.06 -7.65
N PHE A 95 -7.46 -17.95 -7.88
CA PHE A 95 -8.04 -18.82 -6.84
C PHE A 95 -7.01 -19.62 -6.04
N HIS A 96 -5.87 -19.93 -6.64
CA HIS A 96 -4.78 -20.63 -5.95
C HIS A 96 -4.24 -19.83 -4.74
N TYR A 97 -4.42 -18.52 -4.71
CA TYR A 97 -3.98 -17.65 -3.62
C TYR A 97 -5.11 -17.25 -2.66
N SER A 98 -6.33 -17.77 -2.89
CA SER A 98 -7.51 -17.41 -2.11
C SER A 98 -7.48 -18.00 -0.70
N ALA A 99 -8.03 -17.26 0.26
CA ALA A 99 -8.34 -17.79 1.59
C ALA A 99 -9.45 -18.86 1.56
N PHE A 100 -10.27 -18.89 0.51
CA PHE A 100 -11.44 -19.77 0.37
C PHE A 100 -11.15 -21.11 -0.27
N ASP A 101 -9.90 -21.44 -0.54
CA ASP A 101 -9.39 -22.49 -1.40
C ASP A 101 -9.63 -22.24 -2.92
N LYS A 102 -9.11 -23.17 -3.74
CA LYS A 102 -9.22 -23.09 -5.21
C LYS A 102 -10.65 -23.25 -5.76
N ASN A 103 -11.58 -23.76 -4.97
CA ASN A 103 -12.97 -24.05 -5.33
C ASN A 103 -13.96 -23.15 -4.57
N ASN A 104 -13.48 -22.19 -3.78
CA ASN A 104 -14.27 -21.34 -2.88
C ASN A 104 -15.11 -22.14 -1.85
N SER A 105 -14.71 -23.37 -1.50
CA SER A 105 -15.51 -24.24 -0.62
C SER A 105 -15.60 -23.69 0.81
N LEU A 106 -14.61 -22.92 1.26
CA LEU A 106 -14.57 -22.33 2.59
C LEU A 106 -15.34 -20.99 2.66
N MET A 107 -15.80 -20.43 1.54
CA MET A 107 -16.49 -19.13 1.54
C MET A 107 -17.77 -19.13 2.38
N ASN A 108 -18.49 -20.26 2.41
CA ASN A 108 -19.73 -20.40 3.17
C ASN A 108 -19.53 -20.42 4.70
N SER A 109 -18.29 -20.54 5.19
CA SER A 109 -17.98 -20.44 6.62
C SER A 109 -17.87 -18.99 7.11
N VAL A 110 -17.88 -18.01 6.17
CA VAL A 110 -17.80 -16.59 6.47
C VAL A 110 -19.16 -15.96 6.31
N GLU A 111 -19.55 -15.09 7.25
CA GLU A 111 -20.76 -14.28 7.13
C GLU A 111 -20.67 -13.36 5.90
N LYS A 112 -21.74 -13.31 5.08
CA LYS A 112 -21.74 -12.57 3.80
C LYS A 112 -21.45 -11.09 3.95
N ASN A 113 -21.85 -10.46 5.06
CA ASN A 113 -21.60 -9.04 5.35
C ASN A 113 -20.14 -8.73 5.72
N LEU A 114 -19.31 -9.75 5.94
CA LEU A 114 -17.89 -9.66 6.19
C LEU A 114 -17.04 -9.88 4.91
N ILE A 115 -17.67 -10.20 3.80
CA ILE A 115 -17.02 -10.30 2.48
C ILE A 115 -17.37 -9.03 1.69
N TYR A 116 -16.37 -8.27 1.24
CA TYR A 116 -16.61 -7.05 0.47
C TYR A 116 -17.27 -7.34 -0.87
N ASP A 117 -16.60 -8.12 -1.71
CA ASP A 117 -17.13 -8.56 -2.99
C ASP A 117 -17.15 -10.09 -3.05
N ALA A 118 -18.34 -10.67 -3.10
CA ALA A 118 -18.54 -12.11 -3.18
C ALA A 118 -18.48 -12.65 -4.61
N GLY A 119 -18.40 -11.78 -5.62
CA GLY A 119 -18.28 -12.17 -7.04
C GLY A 119 -19.38 -13.12 -7.49
N GLU A 120 -20.62 -12.90 -7.04
CA GLU A 120 -21.77 -13.79 -7.25
C GLU A 120 -21.54 -15.24 -6.75
N GLY A 121 -20.66 -15.44 -5.77
CA GLY A 121 -20.26 -16.76 -5.27
C GLY A 121 -19.32 -17.53 -6.21
N ILE A 122 -18.90 -16.92 -7.32
CA ILE A 122 -18.09 -17.56 -8.36
C ILE A 122 -16.63 -17.08 -8.28
N THR A 123 -16.42 -15.78 -8.21
CA THR A 123 -15.09 -15.17 -8.17
C THR A 123 -14.99 -14.10 -7.08
N PRO A 124 -15.09 -14.50 -5.81
CA PRO A 124 -14.94 -13.53 -4.72
C PRO A 124 -13.60 -12.81 -4.82
N GLY A 125 -13.55 -11.58 -4.31
CA GLY A 125 -12.28 -10.89 -4.10
C GLY A 125 -11.35 -11.76 -3.27
N THR A 126 -10.14 -11.99 -3.76
CA THR A 126 -9.14 -12.88 -3.15
C THR A 126 -8.06 -12.13 -2.38
N GLY A 127 -8.12 -10.80 -2.39
CA GLY A 127 -7.33 -9.91 -1.57
C GLY A 127 -7.86 -9.79 -0.14
N GLY A 128 -7.33 -8.83 0.58
CA GLY A 128 -7.67 -8.56 1.96
C GLY A 128 -6.45 -8.53 2.87
N THR A 129 -6.68 -8.73 4.16
CA THR A 129 -5.60 -8.78 5.14
C THR A 129 -5.72 -9.98 6.06
N THR A 130 -4.57 -10.46 6.53
CA THR A 130 -4.48 -11.36 7.69
C THR A 130 -3.92 -10.61 8.89
N THR A 131 -4.33 -11.02 10.09
CA THR A 131 -3.71 -10.57 11.34
C THR A 131 -3.07 -11.78 12.02
N ILE A 132 -1.78 -11.64 12.36
CA ILE A 132 -0.98 -12.63 13.07
C ILE A 132 -0.68 -12.08 14.45
N GLU A 133 -1.11 -12.77 15.50
CA GLU A 133 -0.66 -12.50 16.85
C GLU A 133 0.63 -13.27 17.14
N TYR A 134 1.68 -12.55 17.51
CA TYR A 134 3.02 -13.07 17.76
C TYR A 134 3.49 -12.75 19.17
N ASP A 135 3.98 -13.74 19.87
CA ASP A 135 4.65 -13.59 21.17
C ASP A 135 6.15 -13.34 20.95
N PRO A 136 6.66 -12.11 21.21
CA PRO A 136 8.06 -11.78 20.98
C PRO A 136 9.01 -12.43 22.00
N VAL A 137 8.51 -12.82 23.18
CA VAL A 137 9.29 -13.47 24.23
C VAL A 137 9.46 -14.96 23.91
N ALA A 138 8.35 -15.67 23.67
CA ALA A 138 8.37 -17.07 23.26
C ALA A 138 8.79 -17.27 21.79
N ARG A 139 8.89 -16.20 21.01
CA ARG A 139 9.23 -16.20 19.57
C ARG A 139 8.36 -17.13 18.73
N LYS A 140 7.04 -17.07 18.95
CA LYS A 140 6.09 -17.95 18.24
C LYS A 140 4.82 -17.23 17.83
N LYS A 141 4.22 -17.70 16.75
CA LYS A 141 2.85 -17.35 16.39
C LYS A 141 1.89 -17.93 17.44
N ILE A 142 0.98 -17.10 17.92
CA ILE A 142 -0.10 -17.49 18.84
C ILE A 142 -1.35 -17.81 18.02
N ARG A 143 -1.73 -16.93 17.08
CA ARG A 143 -2.93 -17.04 16.28
C ARG A 143 -2.78 -16.32 14.95
N GLN A 144 -3.56 -16.74 13.95
CA GLN A 144 -3.68 -16.08 12.66
C GLN A 144 -5.11 -16.20 12.13
N HIS A 145 -5.65 -15.12 11.58
CA HIS A 145 -6.99 -15.08 11.00
C HIS A 145 -7.07 -14.04 9.88
N MET A 146 -8.09 -14.14 9.02
CA MET A 146 -8.43 -13.06 8.10
C MET A 146 -8.98 -11.87 8.88
N SER A 147 -8.51 -10.67 8.58
CA SER A 147 -8.95 -9.43 9.23
C SER A 147 -9.68 -8.47 8.28
N LEU A 148 -9.53 -8.66 6.95
CA LEU A 148 -10.32 -8.01 5.89
C LEU A 148 -10.50 -9.03 4.77
N ILE A 149 -11.71 -9.16 4.20
CA ILE A 149 -12.03 -10.22 3.25
C ILE A 149 -12.75 -9.67 2.03
N GLY A 150 -12.43 -10.16 0.84
CA GLY A 150 -13.19 -9.92 -0.38
C GLY A 150 -12.80 -8.66 -1.14
N THR A 151 -11.68 -8.07 -0.83
CA THR A 151 -11.07 -6.95 -1.59
C THR A 151 -10.13 -7.47 -2.68
N GLU A 152 -9.55 -6.59 -3.49
CA GLU A 152 -8.66 -6.93 -4.59
C GLU A 152 -7.35 -6.13 -4.51
N TYR A 153 -6.23 -6.75 -4.90
CA TYR A 153 -4.95 -6.07 -5.02
C TYR A 153 -4.55 -5.22 -3.80
N ASN A 154 -4.71 -5.76 -2.60
CA ASN A 154 -4.26 -5.08 -1.39
C ASN A 154 -2.73 -5.05 -1.38
N CYS A 155 -2.13 -3.98 -1.96
CA CYS A 155 -0.71 -3.85 -2.15
C CYS A 155 -0.03 -3.34 -0.87
N ALA A 156 0.11 -2.05 -0.71
CA ALA A 156 0.67 -1.46 0.50
C ALA A 156 -0.43 -0.76 1.34
N GLY A 157 -0.05 0.18 2.16
CA GLY A 157 -0.96 0.87 3.06
C GLY A 157 -0.23 1.72 4.08
N GLY A 158 -0.83 1.91 5.25
CA GLY A 158 -0.23 2.71 6.31
C GLY A 158 -0.75 2.40 7.71
N ALA A 159 0.16 2.37 8.68
CA ALA A 159 -0.22 2.28 10.09
C ALA A 159 -0.76 3.62 10.60
N THR A 160 -1.85 3.57 11.34
CA THR A 160 -2.40 4.76 11.99
C THR A 160 -1.90 4.90 13.42
N PRO A 161 -1.79 6.13 13.95
CA PRO A 161 -1.41 6.36 15.35
C PRO A 161 -2.43 5.83 16.35
N TRP A 162 -3.64 5.50 15.92
CA TRP A 162 -4.72 4.98 16.78
C TRP A 162 -4.88 3.45 16.70
N GLY A 163 -3.93 2.74 16.07
CA GLY A 163 -3.84 1.29 16.14
C GLY A 163 -4.63 0.54 15.08
N SER A 164 -4.82 1.13 13.91
CA SER A 164 -5.38 0.47 12.73
C SER A 164 -4.39 0.47 11.56
N TRP A 165 -4.62 -0.41 10.61
CA TRP A 165 -3.95 -0.49 9.32
C TRP A 165 -4.89 0.04 8.23
N LEU A 166 -4.39 0.92 7.38
CA LEU A 166 -5.08 1.36 6.16
C LEU A 166 -4.62 0.46 5.02
N SER A 167 -5.48 -0.43 4.58
CA SER A 167 -5.19 -1.34 3.47
C SER A 167 -5.62 -0.71 2.14
N CYS A 168 -4.71 -0.61 1.19
CA CYS A 168 -4.90 0.06 -0.08
C CYS A 168 -5.19 -0.94 -1.20
N GLU A 169 -6.27 -0.74 -1.97
CA GLU A 169 -6.52 -1.46 -3.22
C GLU A 169 -5.80 -0.78 -4.38
N GLU A 170 -4.78 -1.42 -4.95
CA GLU A 170 -4.07 -0.96 -6.17
C GLU A 170 -4.81 -1.39 -7.42
N CYS A 171 -6.07 -1.04 -7.52
CA CYS A 171 -6.90 -1.34 -8.69
C CYS A 171 -7.97 -0.28 -8.90
N PHE A 172 -8.60 -0.31 -10.08
CA PHE A 172 -9.78 0.50 -10.40
C PHE A 172 -10.70 -0.35 -11.25
N THR A 173 -11.63 -1.06 -10.61
CA THR A 173 -12.53 -1.99 -11.29
C THR A 173 -13.99 -1.72 -10.91
N ASP A 174 -14.89 -1.97 -11.85
CA ASP A 174 -16.33 -1.76 -11.71
C ASP A 174 -17.08 -3.08 -11.62
N PRO A 175 -18.31 -3.06 -11.08
CA PRO A 175 -19.23 -4.20 -11.11
C PRO A 175 -19.46 -4.70 -12.53
N GLY A 176 -19.62 -6.01 -12.67
CA GLY A 176 -19.90 -6.64 -13.95
C GLY A 176 -19.14 -7.93 -14.17
N THR A 177 -19.17 -8.40 -15.40
CA THR A 177 -18.45 -9.62 -15.81
C THR A 177 -17.37 -9.27 -16.81
N SER A 178 -16.15 -9.69 -16.54
CA SER A 178 -14.99 -9.49 -17.41
C SER A 178 -14.26 -10.81 -17.65
N PHE A 179 -13.37 -10.83 -18.65
CA PHE A 179 -12.50 -11.97 -18.91
C PHE A 179 -11.05 -11.58 -18.65
N GLU A 180 -10.51 -12.04 -17.55
CA GLU A 180 -9.21 -11.63 -17.04
C GLU A 180 -8.36 -12.87 -16.75
N ARG A 181 -7.07 -12.84 -17.09
CA ARG A 181 -6.14 -13.98 -16.86
C ARG A 181 -6.70 -15.34 -17.30
N LYS A 182 -7.43 -15.35 -18.45
CA LYS A 182 -8.07 -16.54 -19.04
C LYS A 182 -9.21 -17.13 -18.19
N LYS A 183 -9.83 -16.33 -17.31
CA LYS A 183 -10.98 -16.72 -16.47
C LYS A 183 -12.06 -15.67 -16.53
N VAL A 184 -13.30 -16.10 -16.33
CA VAL A 184 -14.42 -15.19 -16.09
C VAL A 184 -14.26 -14.66 -14.67
N VAL A 185 -14.32 -13.33 -14.53
CA VAL A 185 -14.33 -12.63 -13.24
C VAL A 185 -15.64 -11.87 -13.13
N LYS A 186 -16.31 -12.03 -12.03
CA LYS A 186 -17.54 -11.32 -11.69
C LYS A 186 -17.28 -10.43 -10.49
N ARG A 187 -17.75 -9.21 -10.54
CA ARG A 187 -17.69 -8.23 -9.45
C ARG A 187 -19.07 -7.67 -9.18
N GLU A 188 -19.42 -7.57 -7.92
CA GLU A 188 -20.67 -6.97 -7.46
C GLU A 188 -20.46 -5.53 -6.98
N LYS A 189 -19.21 -5.14 -6.72
CA LYS A 189 -18.85 -3.83 -6.16
C LYS A 189 -17.77 -3.12 -6.95
N ARG A 190 -17.65 -1.82 -6.71
CA ARG A 190 -16.53 -1.00 -7.18
C ARG A 190 -15.33 -1.25 -6.27
N HIS A 191 -14.15 -1.29 -6.85
CA HIS A 191 -12.86 -1.36 -6.17
C HIS A 191 -11.98 -0.14 -6.49
N GLY A 192 -10.89 0.01 -5.77
CA GLY A 192 -9.97 1.14 -5.83
C GLY A 192 -10.13 2.06 -4.63
N TYR A 193 -10.29 1.48 -3.45
CA TYR A 193 -10.49 2.18 -2.19
C TYR A 193 -9.50 1.77 -1.12
N ILE A 194 -9.52 2.51 -0.02
CA ILE A 194 -8.82 2.16 1.22
C ILE A 194 -9.83 1.62 2.22
N PHE A 195 -9.39 0.61 2.97
CA PHE A 195 -10.14 0.00 4.07
C PHE A 195 -9.37 0.12 5.37
N GLU A 196 -10.05 0.46 6.46
CA GLU A 196 -9.45 0.52 7.77
C GLU A 196 -9.63 -0.79 8.53
N VAL A 197 -8.53 -1.38 8.97
CA VAL A 197 -8.49 -2.64 9.71
C VAL A 197 -7.96 -2.37 11.11
N ASN A 198 -8.81 -2.51 12.12
CA ASN A 198 -8.37 -2.42 13.52
C ASN A 198 -7.42 -3.59 13.83
N ALA A 199 -6.16 -3.28 14.16
CA ALA A 199 -5.15 -4.30 14.45
C ALA A 199 -5.43 -5.14 15.70
N GLN A 200 -6.36 -4.73 16.55
CA GLN A 200 -6.78 -5.46 17.76
C GLN A 200 -8.05 -6.31 17.53
N SER A 201 -8.59 -6.36 16.30
CA SER A 201 -9.74 -7.20 15.99
C SER A 201 -9.42 -8.68 16.13
N ASN A 202 -10.39 -9.44 16.64
CA ASN A 202 -10.27 -10.88 16.81
C ASN A 202 -10.81 -11.71 15.62
N GLY A 203 -11.18 -11.05 14.54
CA GLY A 203 -11.73 -11.60 13.31
C GLY A 203 -11.86 -10.50 12.25
N PRO A 204 -12.49 -10.79 11.11
CA PRO A 204 -12.61 -9.83 10.03
C PRO A 204 -13.44 -8.61 10.45
N VAL A 205 -12.97 -7.43 10.05
CA VAL A 205 -13.74 -6.20 10.18
C VAL A 205 -14.84 -6.15 9.11
N LYS A 206 -15.91 -5.39 9.36
CA LYS A 206 -16.87 -5.07 8.30
C LYS A 206 -16.17 -4.29 7.20
N PRO A 207 -16.18 -4.76 5.94
CA PRO A 207 -15.42 -4.16 4.86
C PRO A 207 -16.10 -2.91 4.32
N GLU A 208 -15.89 -1.77 4.95
CA GLU A 208 -16.44 -0.47 4.55
C GLU A 208 -15.35 0.37 3.87
N PRO A 209 -15.48 0.66 2.56
CA PRO A 209 -14.51 1.50 1.85
C PRO A 209 -14.58 2.95 2.35
N ILE A 210 -13.43 3.59 2.53
CA ILE A 210 -13.35 5.01 2.89
C ILE A 210 -13.42 5.83 1.60
N ARG A 211 -14.62 6.00 1.05
CA ARG A 211 -14.86 6.67 -0.24
C ARG A 211 -14.37 8.10 -0.29
N ALA A 212 -14.35 8.78 0.84
CA ALA A 212 -13.89 10.16 0.95
C ALA A 212 -12.37 10.31 0.69
N MET A 213 -11.60 9.22 0.74
CA MET A 213 -10.18 9.21 0.34
C MET A 213 -9.98 9.12 -1.18
N GLY A 214 -11.06 9.10 -1.95
CA GLY A 214 -11.04 9.02 -3.39
C GLY A 214 -11.06 7.58 -3.91
N ARG A 215 -11.34 7.45 -5.21
CA ARG A 215 -11.28 6.19 -5.94
C ARG A 215 -10.20 6.28 -7.01
N PHE A 216 -9.13 5.54 -6.82
CA PHE A 216 -7.98 5.41 -7.74
C PHE A 216 -7.17 4.17 -7.36
N GLU A 217 -6.09 3.88 -8.06
CA GLU A 217 -5.19 2.76 -7.74
C GLU A 217 -4.31 3.17 -6.56
N HIS A 218 -4.81 2.95 -5.33
CA HIS A 218 -4.12 3.28 -4.09
C HIS A 218 -2.91 2.38 -3.88
N GLU A 219 -1.74 2.99 -3.64
CA GLU A 219 -0.53 2.24 -3.32
C GLU A 219 -0.29 2.23 -1.82
N ALA A 220 0.04 3.37 -1.22
CA ALA A 220 0.42 3.45 0.19
C ALA A 220 -0.16 4.69 0.88
N ALA A 221 -0.14 4.66 2.21
CA ALA A 221 -0.63 5.74 3.07
C ALA A 221 0.36 6.08 4.18
N ALA A 222 0.48 7.36 4.53
CA ALA A 222 1.20 7.83 5.71
C ALA A 222 0.34 8.80 6.50
N VAL A 223 0.26 8.60 7.80
CA VAL A 223 -0.57 9.42 8.69
C VAL A 223 0.31 10.38 9.48
N ASP A 224 -0.02 11.66 9.43
CA ASP A 224 0.54 12.64 10.33
C ASP A 224 -0.09 12.49 11.73
N PRO A 225 0.69 12.10 12.75
CA PRO A 225 0.12 11.81 14.06
C PRO A 225 -0.38 13.07 14.79
N ILE A 226 0.07 14.26 14.38
CA ILE A 226 -0.30 15.53 14.99
C ILE A 226 -1.66 16.00 14.46
N SER A 227 -1.79 16.15 13.14
CA SER A 227 -3.03 16.65 12.53
C SER A 227 -4.05 15.55 12.25
N GLY A 228 -3.62 14.31 12.04
CA GLY A 228 -4.45 13.22 11.55
C GLY A 228 -4.63 13.25 10.02
N ALA A 229 -3.96 14.15 9.32
CA ALA A 229 -3.94 14.17 7.87
C ALA A 229 -3.30 12.90 7.32
N ILE A 230 -3.84 12.38 6.21
CA ILE A 230 -3.37 11.15 5.59
C ILE A 230 -2.85 11.48 4.19
N TYR A 231 -1.62 11.11 3.92
CA TYR A 231 -0.97 11.29 2.63
C TYR A 231 -1.01 9.97 1.88
N LEU A 232 -1.32 10.03 0.57
CA LEU A 232 -1.60 8.85 -0.25
C LEU A 232 -0.79 8.89 -1.53
N THR A 233 -0.30 7.74 -1.95
CA THR A 233 0.35 7.54 -3.25
C THR A 233 -0.52 6.73 -4.20
N GLU A 234 -0.27 6.89 -5.49
CA GLU A 234 -0.94 6.18 -6.59
C GLU A 234 0.13 5.63 -7.53
N ASP A 235 0.09 4.33 -7.83
CA ASP A 235 1.06 3.72 -8.76
C ASP A 235 0.63 3.89 -10.22
N LYS A 236 0.85 5.10 -10.74
CA LYS A 236 0.63 5.45 -12.15
C LYS A 236 1.74 6.35 -12.69
N HIS A 237 2.03 6.23 -13.97
CA HIS A 237 3.01 7.08 -14.68
C HIS A 237 2.75 8.59 -14.57
N ARG A 238 1.51 8.97 -14.29
CA ARG A 238 1.02 10.34 -14.17
C ARG A 238 0.28 10.52 -12.86
N SER A 239 0.80 9.93 -11.78
CA SER A 239 0.18 9.97 -10.45
C SER A 239 0.27 11.35 -9.81
N LEU A 240 -0.49 11.54 -8.76
CA LEU A 240 -0.41 12.68 -7.87
C LEU A 240 0.09 12.24 -6.49
N LEU A 241 0.49 13.20 -5.68
CA LEU A 241 0.57 13.04 -4.23
C LEU A 241 -0.70 13.62 -3.64
N TYR A 242 -1.47 12.78 -2.96
CA TYR A 242 -2.74 13.19 -2.36
C TYR A 242 -2.59 13.46 -0.87
N ARG A 243 -3.50 14.28 -0.33
CA ARG A 243 -3.70 14.48 1.10
C ARG A 243 -5.19 14.42 1.42
N PHE A 244 -5.56 13.59 2.37
CA PHE A 244 -6.90 13.53 2.94
C PHE A 244 -6.92 14.21 4.30
N LEU A 245 -7.83 15.17 4.48
CA LEU A 245 -8.10 15.84 5.74
C LEU A 245 -9.41 15.31 6.30
N PRO A 246 -9.40 14.43 7.33
CA PRO A 246 -10.63 13.90 7.89
C PRO A 246 -11.43 14.99 8.61
N ASN A 247 -12.76 14.95 8.49
CA ASN A 247 -13.65 15.85 9.22
C ASN A 247 -13.52 15.71 10.73
N VAL A 248 -13.27 14.49 11.19
CA VAL A 248 -13.01 14.15 12.58
C VAL A 248 -11.79 13.26 12.65
N LYS A 249 -10.76 13.68 13.36
CA LYS A 249 -9.55 12.90 13.57
C LYS A 249 -9.91 11.50 14.11
N ASN A 250 -9.31 10.47 13.56
CA ASN A 250 -9.50 9.05 13.91
C ASN A 250 -10.89 8.46 13.56
N LYS A 251 -11.73 9.20 12.81
CA LYS A 251 -13.03 8.73 12.33
C LYS A 251 -13.13 8.94 10.82
N LEU A 252 -12.45 8.08 10.08
CA LEU A 252 -12.25 8.27 8.65
C LEU A 252 -13.54 8.10 7.84
N GLN A 253 -14.49 7.31 8.35
CA GLN A 253 -15.81 7.10 7.73
C GLN A 253 -16.73 8.34 7.84
N ASP A 254 -16.41 9.30 8.74
CA ASP A 254 -17.16 10.57 8.85
C ASP A 254 -16.84 11.53 7.70
N GLY A 255 -16.02 11.09 6.72
CA GLY A 255 -15.65 11.85 5.54
C GLY A 255 -14.52 12.85 5.78
N GLY A 256 -14.30 13.70 4.78
CA GLY A 256 -13.20 14.67 4.79
C GLY A 256 -13.01 15.31 3.42
N ILE A 257 -11.88 16.00 3.26
CA ILE A 257 -11.51 16.70 2.02
C ILE A 257 -10.29 16.01 1.41
N LEU A 258 -10.40 15.58 0.17
CA LEU A 258 -9.27 15.08 -0.61
C LEU A 258 -8.63 16.21 -1.42
N GLN A 259 -7.33 16.30 -1.35
CA GLN A 259 -6.53 17.32 -1.99
C GLN A 259 -5.35 16.69 -2.74
N ALA A 260 -4.77 17.43 -3.69
CA ALA A 260 -3.52 17.06 -4.35
C ALA A 260 -2.47 18.17 -4.21
N LEU A 261 -1.19 17.77 -4.13
CA LEU A 261 -0.07 18.68 -3.99
C LEU A 261 0.14 19.49 -5.28
N SER A 262 0.35 20.81 -5.14
CA SER A 262 0.66 21.76 -6.22
C SER A 262 1.85 22.64 -5.85
N PHE A 263 2.69 22.99 -6.81
CA PHE A 263 3.78 23.94 -6.58
C PHE A 263 3.25 25.38 -6.59
N SER A 264 3.64 26.19 -5.60
CA SER A 264 3.13 27.57 -5.44
C SER A 264 3.47 28.45 -6.63
N LYS A 265 4.68 28.36 -7.17
CA LYS A 265 5.19 29.19 -8.28
C LYS A 265 4.87 28.63 -9.67
N LYS A 266 4.50 27.36 -9.80
CA LYS A 266 4.25 26.72 -11.10
C LYS A 266 3.17 25.66 -10.98
N SER A 267 1.97 25.98 -11.38
CA SER A 267 0.85 25.05 -11.51
C SER A 267 1.17 23.92 -12.48
N SER A 268 0.58 22.75 -12.26
CA SER A 268 0.75 21.56 -13.10
C SER A 268 2.21 21.17 -13.32
N MET A 269 3.01 21.19 -12.24
CA MET A 269 4.41 20.82 -12.30
C MET A 269 4.57 19.36 -12.67
N ASP A 270 5.39 19.05 -13.65
CA ASP A 270 5.82 17.70 -13.95
C ASP A 270 7.13 17.40 -13.21
N THR A 271 7.06 16.65 -12.11
CA THR A 271 8.22 16.36 -11.26
C THR A 271 9.01 15.14 -11.74
N ARG A 272 8.55 14.45 -12.79
CA ARG A 272 9.11 13.17 -13.24
C ARG A 272 10.56 13.26 -13.73
N ASN A 273 10.98 14.45 -14.18
CA ASN A 273 12.33 14.72 -14.73
C ASN A 273 12.75 13.74 -15.85
N TRP A 274 11.79 13.30 -16.69
CA TRP A 274 12.10 12.34 -17.75
C TRP A 274 12.83 12.95 -18.94
N ASP A 275 12.36 14.11 -19.39
CA ASP A 275 12.87 14.81 -20.61
C ASP A 275 13.56 16.12 -20.23
N LYS A 276 13.22 16.68 -19.07
CA LYS A 276 13.75 17.94 -18.56
C LYS A 276 13.78 17.90 -17.03
N GLU A 277 14.84 18.43 -16.46
CA GLU A 277 14.95 18.64 -15.02
C GLU A 277 14.08 19.83 -14.59
N ASN A 278 12.88 19.52 -14.08
CA ASN A 278 11.95 20.52 -13.55
C ASN A 278 12.10 20.70 -12.04
N VAL A 279 12.53 19.65 -11.35
CA VAL A 279 12.78 19.61 -9.91
C VAL A 279 14.21 19.13 -9.71
N LYS A 280 15.05 19.95 -9.07
CA LYS A 280 16.45 19.64 -8.85
C LYS A 280 16.67 18.95 -7.51
N VAL A 281 17.61 18.06 -7.47
CA VAL A 281 17.98 17.32 -6.25
C VAL A 281 18.45 18.30 -5.18
N GLY A 282 17.88 18.21 -3.98
CA GLY A 282 18.24 19.01 -2.82
C GLY A 282 17.68 20.45 -2.80
N GLU A 283 17.02 20.92 -3.86
CA GLU A 283 16.33 22.22 -3.86
C GLU A 283 14.93 22.09 -3.21
N TRP A 284 14.61 23.03 -2.34
CA TRP A 284 13.29 23.16 -1.73
C TRP A 284 12.36 24.01 -2.57
N TYR A 285 11.14 23.52 -2.78
CA TYR A 285 10.07 24.19 -3.52
C TYR A 285 8.87 24.40 -2.60
N GLU A 286 8.38 25.61 -2.56
CA GLU A 286 7.15 25.94 -1.86
C GLU A 286 5.95 25.29 -2.55
N VAL A 287 5.08 24.65 -1.77
CA VAL A 287 3.90 23.93 -2.26
C VAL A 287 2.63 24.33 -1.52
N LYS A 288 1.51 24.07 -2.15
CA LYS A 288 0.16 24.23 -1.64
C LYS A 288 -0.66 22.98 -1.97
N TRP A 289 -1.85 22.90 -1.41
CA TRP A 289 -2.80 21.84 -1.70
C TRP A 289 -3.99 22.40 -2.46
N VAL A 290 -4.47 21.66 -3.47
CA VAL A 290 -5.67 21.98 -4.23
C VAL A 290 -6.74 20.95 -3.95
N ASN A 291 -7.98 21.41 -3.69
CA ASN A 291 -9.11 20.51 -3.47
C ASN A 291 -9.45 19.79 -4.76
N LEU A 292 -9.80 18.52 -4.65
CA LEU A 292 -10.23 17.71 -5.78
C LEU A 292 -11.74 17.54 -5.76
N ASP A 293 -12.35 17.64 -6.93
CA ASP A 293 -13.78 17.41 -7.14
C ASP A 293 -14.05 16.03 -7.70
N ASN A 294 -15.27 15.50 -7.51
CA ASN A 294 -15.70 14.19 -8.00
C ASN A 294 -14.65 13.10 -7.69
N ILE A 295 -14.37 12.96 -6.40
CA ILE A 295 -13.30 12.08 -5.90
C ILE A 295 -13.63 10.58 -5.96
N ASP A 296 -14.89 10.21 -6.17
CA ASP A 296 -15.35 8.82 -6.41
C ASP A 296 -15.86 8.69 -7.88
N PRO A 297 -14.95 8.84 -8.87
CA PRO A 297 -15.34 8.94 -10.27
C PRO A 297 -15.73 7.59 -10.88
N ASP A 298 -16.53 7.64 -11.97
CA ASP A 298 -16.83 6.48 -12.80
C ASP A 298 -15.66 6.08 -13.73
N LYS A 299 -14.72 7.00 -13.96
CA LYS A 299 -13.55 6.77 -14.82
C LYS A 299 -12.27 6.97 -14.03
N ASN A 300 -11.25 6.20 -14.34
CA ASN A 300 -9.93 6.30 -13.73
C ASN A 300 -9.18 7.56 -14.23
N ASP A 301 -9.73 8.74 -13.95
CA ASP A 301 -9.26 10.04 -14.47
C ASP A 301 -8.94 11.07 -13.39
N LEU A 302 -9.14 10.76 -12.09
CA LEU A 302 -8.96 11.72 -10.99
C LEU A 302 -7.58 12.40 -11.05
N ARG A 303 -6.52 11.64 -11.28
CA ARG A 303 -5.15 12.19 -11.43
C ARG A 303 -4.99 13.13 -12.63
N LEU A 304 -5.72 12.87 -13.72
CA LEU A 304 -5.65 13.72 -14.93
C LEU A 304 -6.35 15.05 -14.68
N ARG A 305 -7.55 15.02 -14.13
CA ARG A 305 -8.32 16.21 -13.75
C ARG A 305 -7.60 17.04 -12.67
N GLY A 306 -7.03 16.37 -11.66
CA GLY A 306 -6.25 17.04 -10.63
C GLY A 306 -5.02 17.76 -11.21
N TYR A 307 -4.32 17.16 -12.18
CA TYR A 307 -3.23 17.83 -12.88
C TYR A 307 -3.71 19.06 -13.68
N GLU A 308 -4.85 18.96 -14.36
CA GLU A 308 -5.48 20.08 -15.08
C GLU A 308 -5.89 21.20 -14.11
N GLN A 309 -6.29 20.86 -12.89
CA GLN A 309 -6.60 21.80 -11.80
C GLN A 309 -5.34 22.40 -11.14
N GLY A 310 -4.14 22.00 -11.58
CA GLY A 310 -2.88 22.57 -11.11
C GLY A 310 -2.06 21.69 -10.18
N ALA A 311 -2.47 20.47 -9.87
CA ALA A 311 -1.68 19.56 -9.07
C ALA A 311 -0.38 19.15 -9.78
N ALA A 312 0.62 18.75 -9.00
CA ALA A 312 1.90 18.26 -9.50
C ALA A 312 1.82 16.78 -9.86
N ARG A 313 2.50 16.39 -10.94
CA ARG A 313 2.55 15.01 -11.44
C ARG A 313 3.82 14.32 -10.97
N PHE A 314 3.67 13.06 -10.53
CA PHE A 314 4.75 12.17 -10.10
C PHE A 314 4.84 10.92 -11.00
N ALA A 315 5.93 10.17 -10.87
CA ALA A 315 6.25 9.02 -11.72
C ALA A 315 6.11 7.70 -10.96
N ARG A 316 4.90 7.15 -10.89
CA ARG A 316 4.59 5.94 -10.12
C ARG A 316 4.93 6.15 -8.64
N GLY A 317 4.00 6.81 -7.93
CA GLY A 317 4.10 6.98 -6.47
C GLY A 317 3.92 5.62 -5.80
N GLU A 318 4.88 5.25 -4.97
CA GLU A 318 4.96 3.95 -4.29
C GLU A 318 4.98 4.16 -2.77
N GLY A 319 5.96 3.55 -2.08
CA GLY A 319 6.06 3.66 -0.63
C GLY A 319 6.06 5.11 -0.12
N ILE A 320 5.38 5.32 1.00
CA ILE A 320 5.30 6.60 1.69
C ILE A 320 5.41 6.38 3.19
N CYS A 321 6.09 7.28 3.89
CA CYS A 321 6.18 7.23 5.35
C CYS A 321 6.23 8.63 5.96
N TYR A 322 5.82 8.75 7.22
CA TYR A 322 5.96 9.95 8.04
C TYR A 322 7.13 9.79 9.00
N ALA A 323 8.01 10.77 9.04
CA ALA A 323 9.09 10.88 10.03
C ALA A 323 9.48 12.34 10.24
N ASP A 324 9.80 12.73 11.45
CA ASP A 324 10.39 14.01 11.81
C ASP A 324 9.69 15.24 11.16
N ASN A 325 8.36 15.29 11.26
CA ASN A 325 7.53 16.36 10.70
C ASN A 325 7.57 16.45 9.16
N SER A 326 8.04 15.40 8.51
CA SER A 326 8.09 15.28 7.05
C SER A 326 7.39 14.02 6.58
N VAL A 327 6.98 14.03 5.33
CA VAL A 327 6.49 12.87 4.60
C VAL A 327 7.49 12.55 3.50
N PHE A 328 7.98 11.31 3.49
CA PHE A 328 8.88 10.81 2.47
C PHE A 328 8.13 9.88 1.53
N LEU A 329 8.27 10.07 0.24
CA LEU A 329 7.65 9.21 -0.77
C LEU A 329 8.64 8.84 -1.87
N THR A 330 8.41 7.68 -2.46
CA THR A 330 9.18 7.20 -3.61
C THR A 330 8.37 7.32 -4.90
N ALA A 331 9.06 7.63 -6.00
CA ALA A 331 8.51 7.64 -7.35
C ALA A 331 9.41 6.77 -8.23
N THR A 332 9.03 5.51 -8.45
CA THR A 332 9.93 4.41 -8.86
C THR A 332 10.49 4.51 -10.27
N ILE A 333 9.92 5.35 -11.13
CA ILE A 333 10.44 5.58 -12.49
C ILE A 333 10.74 7.06 -12.77
N GLY A 334 10.96 7.87 -11.73
CA GLY A 334 11.38 9.25 -11.87
C GLY A 334 12.87 9.40 -12.24
N GLY A 335 13.27 10.61 -12.65
CA GLY A 335 14.62 10.94 -13.11
C GLY A 335 14.87 10.58 -14.59
N PHE A 336 15.93 11.15 -15.15
CA PHE A 336 16.31 10.92 -16.57
C PHE A 336 16.50 9.44 -16.90
N GLU A 337 17.19 8.72 -16.02
CA GLU A 337 17.46 7.28 -16.17
C GLU A 337 16.28 6.41 -15.74
N ARG A 338 15.19 7.02 -15.27
CA ARG A 338 14.01 6.32 -14.75
C ARG A 338 14.33 5.29 -13.66
N MET A 339 15.33 5.59 -12.86
CA MET A 339 15.83 4.74 -11.76
C MET A 339 15.14 5.04 -10.42
N GLY A 340 14.28 6.06 -10.40
CA GLY A 340 13.52 6.49 -9.25
C GLY A 340 13.92 7.84 -8.68
N GLN A 341 13.01 8.39 -7.89
CA GLN A 341 13.19 9.62 -7.11
C GLN A 341 12.65 9.37 -5.70
N VAL A 342 13.24 10.05 -4.72
CA VAL A 342 12.71 10.15 -3.37
C VAL A 342 12.42 11.62 -3.10
N PHE A 343 11.20 11.91 -2.62
CA PHE A 343 10.80 13.27 -2.26
C PHE A 343 10.60 13.35 -0.74
N GLU A 344 11.00 14.48 -0.17
CA GLU A 344 10.66 14.88 1.18
C GLU A 344 9.67 16.06 1.12
N TYR A 345 8.46 15.87 1.64
CA TYR A 345 7.51 16.94 1.89
C TYR A 345 7.55 17.33 3.36
N ARG A 346 8.02 18.54 3.65
CA ARG A 346 8.06 19.09 5.02
C ARG A 346 6.77 19.84 5.31
N ILE A 347 6.08 19.43 6.39
CA ILE A 347 4.81 20.01 6.80
C ILE A 347 5.07 21.36 7.48
N ASN A 348 4.41 22.42 7.03
CA ASN A 348 4.43 23.70 7.73
C ASN A 348 3.39 23.71 8.85
N ARG A 349 3.86 23.79 10.11
CA ARG A 349 3.02 23.82 11.32
C ARG A 349 2.59 25.21 11.74
N GLU A 350 3.17 26.26 11.15
CA GLU A 350 2.89 27.65 11.53
C GLU A 350 1.56 28.16 10.93
N LEU A 351 1.09 27.51 9.86
CA LEU A 351 -0.20 27.80 9.25
C LEU A 351 -1.28 26.95 9.88
N SER A 352 -2.41 27.56 10.24
CA SER A 352 -3.54 26.83 10.85
C SER A 352 -3.99 25.68 9.96
N GLU A 353 -4.25 24.54 10.57
CA GLU A 353 -4.68 23.28 9.90
C GLU A 353 -5.92 23.47 9.01
N ASN A 354 -6.74 24.48 9.27
CA ASN A 354 -7.97 24.81 8.56
C ASN A 354 -7.77 25.79 7.39
N SER A 355 -6.56 26.29 7.15
CA SER A 355 -6.33 27.12 5.97
C SER A 355 -6.30 26.23 4.73
N GLN A 356 -7.25 26.43 3.82
CA GLN A 356 -7.14 25.93 2.45
C GLN A 356 -5.81 26.47 1.88
N GLY A 357 -4.80 25.60 1.82
CA GLY A 357 -3.47 25.99 1.36
C GLY A 357 -2.40 26.08 2.43
N ALA A 358 -2.43 25.19 3.45
CA ALA A 358 -1.28 25.03 4.34
C ALA A 358 -0.04 24.78 3.49
N ALA A 359 0.78 25.84 3.33
CA ALA A 359 2.00 25.77 2.55
C ALA A 359 2.99 24.85 3.29
N GLY A 360 3.67 24.03 2.53
CA GLY A 360 4.81 23.24 2.98
C GLY A 360 5.91 23.39 1.95
N HIS A 361 6.95 22.62 2.10
CA HIS A 361 8.05 22.57 1.13
C HIS A 361 8.32 21.13 0.71
N ILE A 362 8.65 20.92 -0.56
CA ILE A 362 9.05 19.63 -1.10
C ILE A 362 10.42 19.74 -1.78
N LYS A 363 11.25 18.71 -1.65
CA LYS A 363 12.51 18.57 -2.39
C LYS A 363 12.69 17.15 -2.91
#